data_4e88b65bda85026c00c2c202f795e9a6
#
_entry.id   4e88b65bda85026c00c2c202f795e9a6
#
_cell.length_a   1.000
_cell.length_b   1.000
_cell.length_c   1.000
_cell.angle_alpha   90.00
_cell.angle_beta   90.00
_cell.angle_gamma   90.00
#
_symmetry.space_group_name_H-M   'P 1'
#
loop_
_entity.id
_entity.type
_entity.pdbx_description
1 polymer ?
#
loop_
_entity_poly.entity_id
_entity_poly.type
_entity_poly.pdbx_seq_one_letter_code
_entity_poly.pdbx_strand_id
1 'polypeptide(L)'
;MWLIAVAIAAAEMQAPALPQWMAGCWESRSGETWTEECWSKPRGGMMIGYGRSGTGGLLDSWEVMQIELAETDDPAIDPITFYGAPGGLNRTAFSWVRESEPGITFVNAGHDYPQRIRYWREGRDLIVEVSLSDGSKARRWRYSPKGN
;
A
#
# COMPACT_ATOMS: atom_id res chain seq x y z
N MET A 1 19.52 40.72 -29.55
CA MET A 1 18.96 40.43 -28.22
C MET A 1 18.08 39.17 -28.33
N TRP A 2 18.59 38.05 -27.87
CA TRP A 2 17.91 36.75 -28.02
C TRP A 2 17.08 36.50 -26.76
N LEU A 3 15.76 36.39 -26.92
CA LEU A 3 14.86 36.03 -25.84
C LEU A 3 14.93 34.50 -25.67
N ILE A 4 15.53 34.05 -24.59
CA ILE A 4 15.45 32.63 -24.18
C ILE A 4 14.09 32.43 -23.56
N ALA A 5 13.18 31.75 -24.27
CA ALA A 5 11.94 31.29 -23.71
C ALA A 5 12.24 30.08 -22.81
N VAL A 6 12.16 30.28 -21.49
CA VAL A 6 12.19 29.17 -20.51
C VAL A 6 10.82 28.51 -20.57
N ALA A 7 10.74 27.36 -21.22
CA ALA A 7 9.57 26.49 -21.14
C ALA A 7 9.54 25.88 -19.73
N ILE A 8 8.64 26.36 -18.89
CA ILE A 8 8.29 25.70 -17.63
C ILE A 8 7.44 24.50 -18.02
N ALA A 9 8.05 23.31 -18.03
CA ALA A 9 7.29 22.06 -18.13
C ALA A 9 6.43 21.97 -16.87
N ALA A 10 5.12 22.13 -17.01
CA ALA A 10 4.18 21.77 -15.97
C ALA A 10 4.32 20.26 -15.76
N ALA A 11 4.74 19.85 -14.56
CA ALA A 11 4.74 18.44 -14.20
C ALA A 11 3.28 17.98 -14.30
N GLU A 12 2.96 17.16 -15.30
CA GLU A 12 1.66 16.51 -15.40
C GLU A 12 1.44 15.70 -14.13
N MET A 13 0.46 16.08 -13.34
CA MET A 13 0.07 15.32 -12.16
C MET A 13 -0.47 13.99 -12.64
N GLN A 14 0.27 12.93 -12.33
CA GLN A 14 -0.09 11.56 -12.72
C GLN A 14 -1.48 11.21 -12.19
N ALA A 15 -2.35 10.70 -13.06
CA ALA A 15 -3.68 10.25 -12.68
C ALA A 15 -3.60 9.15 -11.61
N PRO A 16 -4.56 9.10 -10.66
CA PRO A 16 -4.63 8.03 -9.68
C PRO A 16 -4.68 6.66 -10.37
N ALA A 17 -3.85 5.72 -9.95
CA ALA A 17 -3.82 4.38 -10.51
C ALA A 17 -3.59 3.34 -9.42
N LEU A 18 -4.24 2.17 -9.55
CA LEU A 18 -4.00 1.06 -8.65
C LEU A 18 -2.55 0.55 -8.74
N PRO A 19 -1.94 0.19 -7.61
CA PRO A 19 -0.53 -0.20 -7.55
C PRO A 19 -0.31 -1.64 -8.06
N GLN A 20 -0.50 -1.87 -9.36
CA GLN A 20 -0.36 -3.21 -9.96
C GLN A 20 1.02 -3.85 -9.74
N TRP A 21 2.05 -3.04 -9.45
CA TRP A 21 3.39 -3.50 -9.12
C TRP A 21 3.49 -4.23 -7.78
N MET A 22 2.43 -4.18 -6.94
CA MET A 22 2.30 -4.97 -5.72
C MET A 22 1.76 -6.38 -5.99
N ALA A 23 1.18 -6.65 -7.17
CA ALA A 23 0.55 -7.94 -7.46
C ALA A 23 1.55 -9.10 -7.34
N GLY A 24 1.10 -10.19 -6.72
CA GLY A 24 1.91 -11.37 -6.43
C GLY A 24 1.92 -11.71 -4.95
N CYS A 25 2.71 -12.71 -4.59
CA CYS A 25 2.90 -13.14 -3.21
C CYS A 25 4.32 -12.82 -2.73
N TRP A 26 4.40 -12.38 -1.50
CA TRP A 26 5.56 -11.83 -0.86
C TRP A 26 5.76 -12.46 0.51
N GLU A 27 6.99 -12.74 0.90
CA GLU A 27 7.29 -13.37 2.17
C GLU A 27 8.53 -12.75 2.83
N SER A 28 8.46 -12.60 4.15
CA SER A 28 9.60 -12.29 5.03
C SER A 28 9.74 -13.41 6.05
N ARG A 29 10.97 -13.90 6.22
CA ARG A 29 11.28 -14.96 7.19
C ARG A 29 12.44 -14.59 8.10
N SER A 30 12.32 -15.00 9.36
CA SER A 30 13.40 -14.97 10.35
C SER A 30 13.32 -16.23 11.20
N GLY A 31 14.19 -17.22 10.90
CA GLY A 31 14.10 -18.55 11.50
C GLY A 31 12.78 -19.23 11.15
N GLU A 32 12.03 -19.64 12.17
CA GLU A 32 10.71 -20.25 11.99
C GLU A 32 9.56 -19.24 11.87
N THR A 33 9.80 -17.96 12.21
CA THR A 33 8.80 -16.89 12.08
C THR A 33 8.71 -16.45 10.63
N TRP A 34 7.48 -16.31 10.14
CA TRP A 34 7.19 -15.90 8.78
C TRP A 34 6.03 -14.89 8.74
N THR A 35 6.08 -14.01 7.76
CA THR A 35 4.99 -13.09 7.41
C THR A 35 4.86 -13.11 5.90
N GLU A 36 3.65 -13.25 5.41
CA GLU A 36 3.38 -13.25 3.98
C GLU A 36 2.24 -12.30 3.63
N GLU A 37 2.28 -11.75 2.42
CA GLU A 37 1.26 -10.88 1.88
C GLU A 37 1.09 -11.17 0.39
N CYS A 38 -0.14 -11.35 -0.06
CA CYS A 38 -0.47 -11.62 -1.46
C CYS A 38 -1.49 -10.61 -1.96
N TRP A 39 -1.31 -10.15 -3.21
CA TRP A 39 -2.20 -9.22 -3.88
C TRP A 39 -2.61 -9.72 -5.27
N SER A 40 -3.89 -9.57 -5.60
CA SER A 40 -4.38 -9.79 -6.96
C SER A 40 -3.85 -8.72 -7.92
N LYS A 41 -3.85 -9.02 -9.23
CA LYS A 41 -3.74 -7.96 -10.25
C LYS A 41 -4.99 -7.08 -10.20
N PRO A 42 -4.88 -5.78 -10.58
CA PRO A 42 -6.04 -4.92 -10.69
C PRO A 42 -7.06 -5.48 -11.70
N ARG A 43 -8.32 -5.48 -11.30
CA ARG A 43 -9.43 -5.79 -12.19
C ARG A 43 -10.71 -5.14 -11.68
N GLY A 44 -11.49 -4.49 -12.56
CA GLY A 44 -12.73 -3.84 -12.19
C GLY A 44 -12.56 -2.73 -11.15
N GLY A 45 -11.46 -1.98 -11.21
CA GLY A 45 -11.18 -0.92 -10.23
C GLY A 45 -10.75 -1.42 -8.84
N MET A 46 -10.36 -2.67 -8.69
CA MET A 46 -10.06 -3.27 -7.39
C MET A 46 -8.82 -4.16 -7.42
N MET A 47 -8.09 -4.18 -6.31
CA MET A 47 -7.13 -5.21 -5.93
C MET A 47 -7.57 -5.82 -4.61
N ILE A 48 -7.48 -7.14 -4.49
CA ILE A 48 -7.78 -7.88 -3.26
C ILE A 48 -6.49 -8.51 -2.77
N GLY A 49 -6.26 -8.41 -1.46
CA GLY A 49 -5.10 -8.98 -0.82
C GLY A 49 -5.43 -9.70 0.49
N TYR A 50 -4.47 -10.45 0.97
CA TYR A 50 -4.46 -10.99 2.32
C TYR A 50 -3.06 -10.95 2.90
N GLY A 51 -2.99 -10.78 4.20
CA GLY A 51 -1.78 -10.92 4.97
C GLY A 51 -1.95 -12.01 6.02
N ARG A 52 -0.88 -12.72 6.34
CA ARG A 52 -0.83 -13.65 7.46
C ARG A 52 0.57 -13.80 8.01
N SER A 53 0.67 -14.12 9.28
CA SER A 53 1.93 -14.38 9.95
C SER A 53 1.83 -15.59 10.86
N GLY A 54 2.96 -16.20 11.13
CA GLY A 54 3.02 -17.37 11.98
C GLY A 54 4.42 -17.77 12.37
N THR A 55 4.50 -18.86 13.13
CA THR A 55 5.76 -19.47 13.59
C THR A 55 5.68 -20.97 13.35
N GLY A 56 6.63 -21.52 12.62
CA GLY A 56 6.58 -22.90 12.18
C GLY A 56 5.32 -23.15 11.34
N GLY A 57 4.53 -24.13 11.72
CA GLY A 57 3.24 -24.46 11.10
C GLY A 57 2.02 -23.77 11.72
N LEU A 58 2.21 -22.89 12.71
CA LEU A 58 1.12 -22.25 13.45
C LEU A 58 0.86 -20.84 12.95
N LEU A 59 -0.41 -20.51 12.74
CA LEU A 59 -0.87 -19.17 12.37
C LEU A 59 -0.99 -18.29 13.63
N ASP A 60 -0.36 -17.11 13.61
CA ASP A 60 -0.44 -16.12 14.69
C ASP A 60 -1.52 -15.06 14.39
N SER A 61 -1.56 -14.55 13.15
CA SER A 61 -2.53 -13.53 12.73
C SER A 61 -2.78 -13.56 11.22
N TRP A 62 -3.90 -12.98 10.80
CA TRP A 62 -4.23 -12.81 9.39
C TRP A 62 -5.17 -11.62 9.18
N GLU A 63 -5.21 -11.10 7.97
CA GLU A 63 -6.11 -10.04 7.57
C GLU A 63 -6.50 -10.15 6.08
N VAL A 64 -7.62 -9.55 5.74
CA VAL A 64 -8.04 -9.33 4.35
C VAL A 64 -7.91 -7.85 4.03
N MET A 65 -7.46 -7.55 2.82
CA MET A 65 -7.22 -6.18 2.38
C MET A 65 -7.83 -5.93 1.00
N GLN A 66 -8.17 -4.68 0.72
CA GLN A 66 -8.67 -4.23 -0.57
C GLN A 66 -8.08 -2.87 -0.89
N ILE A 67 -7.80 -2.62 -2.17
CA ILE A 67 -7.49 -1.29 -2.68
C ILE A 67 -8.49 -1.02 -3.81
N GLU A 68 -9.27 0.04 -3.67
CA GLU A 68 -10.34 0.39 -4.59
C GLU A 68 -10.04 1.73 -5.27
N LEU A 69 -10.24 1.79 -6.59
CA LEU A 69 -10.22 3.01 -7.39
C LEU A 69 -11.67 3.47 -7.58
N ALA A 70 -11.98 4.68 -7.14
CA ALA A 70 -13.31 5.26 -7.34
C ALA A 70 -13.54 5.60 -8.81
N GLU A 71 -14.68 5.19 -9.34
CA GLU A 71 -15.15 5.53 -10.69
C GLU A 71 -15.95 6.84 -10.66
N THR A 72 -15.29 7.94 -10.26
CA THR A 72 -15.95 9.25 -10.16
C THR A 72 -14.95 10.37 -10.31
N ASP A 73 -15.40 11.48 -10.90
CA ASP A 73 -14.66 12.75 -10.96
C ASP A 73 -15.03 13.69 -9.80
N ASP A 74 -15.82 13.22 -8.84
CA ASP A 74 -16.21 14.04 -7.68
C ASP A 74 -14.99 14.24 -6.76
N PRO A 75 -14.51 15.50 -6.62
CA PRO A 75 -13.34 15.81 -5.80
C PRO A 75 -13.56 15.58 -4.29
N ALA A 76 -14.79 15.37 -3.85
CA ALA A 76 -15.11 15.03 -2.46
C ALA A 76 -14.91 13.55 -2.13
N ILE A 77 -14.68 12.71 -3.15
CA ILE A 77 -14.45 11.27 -2.98
C ILE A 77 -12.98 10.97 -3.18
N ASP A 78 -12.39 10.21 -2.22
CA ASP A 78 -11.03 9.76 -2.34
C ASP A 78 -10.86 8.88 -3.60
N PRO A 79 -9.92 9.21 -4.49
CA PRO A 79 -9.77 8.46 -5.73
C PRO A 79 -9.28 7.04 -5.51
N ILE A 80 -8.52 6.78 -4.44
CA ILE A 80 -8.07 5.45 -4.06
C ILE A 80 -8.23 5.27 -2.56
N THR A 81 -8.84 4.16 -2.17
CA THR A 81 -9.03 3.80 -0.76
C THR A 81 -8.46 2.41 -0.48
N PHE A 82 -7.67 2.30 0.57
CA PHE A 82 -7.23 1.03 1.14
C PHE A 82 -8.19 0.64 2.26
N TYR A 83 -8.56 -0.62 2.31
CA TYR A 83 -9.32 -1.22 3.41
C TYR A 83 -8.54 -2.36 4.02
N GLY A 84 -8.38 -2.36 5.34
CA GLY A 84 -7.82 -3.45 6.12
C GLY A 84 -8.87 -4.06 7.04
N ALA A 85 -8.93 -5.38 7.11
CA ALA A 85 -9.87 -6.13 7.93
C ALA A 85 -9.13 -7.23 8.71
N PRO A 86 -8.53 -6.92 9.87
CA PRO A 86 -7.88 -7.90 10.73
C PRO A 86 -8.86 -9.01 11.13
N GLY A 87 -8.44 -10.28 10.93
CA GLY A 87 -9.30 -11.45 11.14
C GLY A 87 -10.55 -11.50 10.25
N GLY A 88 -10.57 -10.72 9.17
CA GLY A 88 -11.71 -10.61 8.26
C GLY A 88 -12.90 -9.83 8.81
N LEU A 89 -12.73 -9.10 9.92
CA LEU A 89 -13.80 -8.39 10.62
C LEU A 89 -13.58 -6.87 10.53
N ASN A 90 -14.69 -6.11 10.48
CA ASN A 90 -14.71 -4.66 10.64
C ASN A 90 -13.65 -3.92 9.84
N ARG A 91 -13.78 -3.89 8.52
CA ARG A 91 -12.83 -3.22 7.66
C ARG A 91 -12.70 -1.73 7.99
N THR A 92 -11.47 -1.24 8.04
CA THR A 92 -11.13 0.16 8.26
C THR A 92 -10.60 0.78 6.96
N ALA A 93 -11.11 1.95 6.61
CA ALA A 93 -10.69 2.69 5.43
C ALA A 93 -9.50 3.61 5.71
N PHE A 94 -8.57 3.67 4.76
CA PHE A 94 -7.44 4.61 4.75
C PHE A 94 -7.42 5.30 3.40
N SER A 95 -7.38 6.63 3.40
CA SER A 95 -7.41 7.46 2.20
C SER A 95 -6.03 7.57 1.58
N TRP A 96 -5.94 7.44 0.25
CA TRP A 96 -4.70 7.67 -0.46
C TRP A 96 -4.24 9.12 -0.30
N VAL A 97 -2.96 9.29 -0.06
CA VAL A 97 -2.30 10.59 -0.06
C VAL A 97 -1.22 10.62 -1.13
N ARG A 98 -1.20 11.71 -1.89
CA ARG A 98 -0.18 11.92 -2.91
C ARG A 98 1.12 12.35 -2.23
N GLU A 99 2.18 11.59 -2.45
CA GLU A 99 3.54 11.92 -1.99
C GLU A 99 4.50 12.00 -3.18
N SER A 100 5.60 12.74 -3.02
CA SER A 100 6.65 12.86 -4.03
C SER A 100 7.56 11.65 -4.12
N GLU A 101 7.60 10.85 -3.04
CA GLU A 101 8.41 9.64 -2.99
C GLU A 101 7.74 8.47 -3.74
N PRO A 102 8.54 7.55 -4.32
CA PRO A 102 8.00 6.35 -4.98
C PRO A 102 7.14 5.52 -4.05
N GLY A 103 6.13 4.85 -4.61
CA GLY A 103 5.24 3.96 -3.89
C GLY A 103 3.83 4.52 -3.76
N ILE A 104 3.10 4.00 -2.78
CA ILE A 104 1.73 4.41 -2.48
C ILE A 104 1.55 4.51 -0.97
N THR A 105 0.86 5.55 -0.52
CA THR A 105 0.63 5.83 0.89
C THR A 105 -0.85 6.05 1.17
N PHE A 106 -1.32 5.47 2.26
CA PHE A 106 -2.69 5.60 2.76
C PHE A 106 -2.69 6.08 4.21
N VAL A 107 -3.63 6.93 4.58
CA VAL A 107 -3.72 7.54 5.92
C VAL A 107 -5.14 7.49 6.46
N ASN A 108 -5.25 7.15 7.74
CA ASN A 108 -6.43 7.37 8.57
C ASN A 108 -5.99 7.91 9.94
N ALA A 109 -5.97 9.23 10.10
CA ALA A 109 -5.52 9.88 11.33
C ALA A 109 -6.46 9.63 12.53
N GLY A 110 -7.69 9.19 12.28
CA GLY A 110 -8.66 8.83 13.33
C GLY A 110 -8.55 7.38 13.84
N HIS A 111 -7.71 6.57 13.20
CA HIS A 111 -7.45 5.20 13.65
C HIS A 111 -6.43 5.19 14.79
N ASP A 112 -6.47 4.19 15.68
CA ASP A 112 -5.53 4.10 16.80
C ASP A 112 -4.10 3.86 16.31
N TYR A 113 -3.83 2.68 15.79
CA TYR A 113 -2.56 2.31 15.16
C TYR A 113 -2.77 1.08 14.26
N PRO A 114 -2.21 1.07 13.04
CA PRO A 114 -1.50 2.15 12.38
C PRO A 114 -2.43 3.25 11.88
N GLN A 115 -1.90 4.46 11.68
CA GLN A 115 -2.60 5.58 11.04
C GLN A 115 -2.12 5.82 9.60
N ARG A 116 -0.95 5.30 9.25
CA ARG A 116 -0.32 5.43 7.95
C ARG A 116 0.19 4.07 7.50
N ILE A 117 -0.08 3.72 6.24
CA ILE A 117 0.37 2.50 5.59
C ILE A 117 1.05 2.91 4.29
N ARG A 118 2.27 2.49 4.07
CA ARG A 118 3.04 2.81 2.88
C ARG A 118 3.65 1.57 2.28
N TYR A 119 3.55 1.44 0.95
CA TYR A 119 4.17 0.40 0.14
C TYR A 119 5.11 1.01 -0.89
N TRP A 120 6.27 0.40 -1.12
CA TRP A 120 7.17 0.75 -2.23
C TRP A 120 8.04 -0.44 -2.62
N ARG A 121 8.71 -0.31 -3.76
CA ARG A 121 9.65 -1.32 -4.25
C ARG A 121 11.08 -0.87 -4.02
N GLU A 122 11.93 -1.81 -3.59
CA GLU A 122 13.38 -1.67 -3.60
C GLU A 122 13.98 -2.88 -4.34
N GLY A 123 14.37 -2.67 -5.59
CA GLY A 123 14.79 -3.77 -6.46
C GLY A 123 13.66 -4.80 -6.64
N ARG A 124 13.91 -6.03 -6.24
CA ARG A 124 12.93 -7.12 -6.32
C ARG A 124 11.99 -7.19 -5.11
N ASP A 125 12.32 -6.48 -4.05
CA ASP A 125 11.60 -6.57 -2.79
C ASP A 125 10.42 -5.60 -2.74
N LEU A 126 9.39 -5.98 -2.01
CA LEU A 126 8.29 -5.13 -1.58
C LEU A 126 8.56 -4.67 -0.15
N ILE A 127 8.52 -3.36 0.09
CA ILE A 127 8.66 -2.80 1.42
C ILE A 127 7.30 -2.30 1.89
N VAL A 128 6.95 -2.66 3.12
CA VAL A 128 5.74 -2.22 3.79
C VAL A 128 6.13 -1.51 5.08
N GLU A 129 5.61 -0.32 5.28
CA GLU A 129 5.80 0.43 6.50
C GLU A 129 4.46 0.88 7.05
N VAL A 130 4.25 0.67 8.34
CA VAL A 130 3.12 1.24 9.07
C VAL A 130 3.63 2.16 10.18
N SER A 131 2.90 3.23 10.46
CA SER A 131 3.30 4.23 11.44
C SER A 131 2.10 5.02 11.96
N LEU A 132 2.35 5.95 12.89
CA LEU A 132 1.44 7.06 13.12
C LEU A 132 1.46 8.01 11.91
N SER A 133 0.48 8.91 11.81
CA SER A 133 0.32 9.80 10.64
C SER A 133 1.51 10.74 10.43
N ASP A 134 2.26 11.08 11.48
CA ASP A 134 3.48 11.88 11.42
C ASP A 134 4.75 11.07 11.08
N GLY A 135 4.61 9.76 10.85
CA GLY A 135 5.72 8.84 10.55
C GLY A 135 6.42 8.28 11.79
N SER A 136 6.05 8.70 13.00
CA SER A 136 6.60 8.14 14.24
C SER A 136 6.07 6.72 14.50
N LYS A 137 6.75 5.98 15.38
CA LYS A 137 6.44 4.58 15.73
C LYS A 137 6.41 3.66 14.49
N ALA A 138 7.27 3.92 13.52
CA ALA A 138 7.34 3.15 12.29
C ALA A 138 7.74 1.70 12.55
N ARG A 139 7.04 0.78 11.90
CA ARG A 139 7.38 -0.64 11.79
C ARG A 139 7.46 -0.98 10.31
N ARG A 140 8.52 -1.70 9.91
CA ARG A 140 8.82 -1.97 8.51
C ARG A 140 9.08 -3.45 8.29
N TRP A 141 8.55 -3.97 7.19
CA TRP A 141 8.82 -5.30 6.68
C TRP A 141 9.45 -5.20 5.30
N ARG A 142 10.44 -6.04 5.08
CA ARG A 142 11.02 -6.27 3.75
C ARG A 142 10.59 -7.66 3.30
N TYR A 143 9.84 -7.71 2.24
CA TYR A 143 9.34 -8.93 1.65
C TYR A 143 10.08 -9.25 0.36
N SER A 144 10.50 -10.50 0.21
CA SER A 144 10.98 -11.02 -1.06
C SER A 144 9.85 -11.69 -1.83
N PRO A 145 9.91 -11.76 -3.19
CA PRO A 145 8.95 -12.51 -3.95
C PRO A 145 8.92 -13.97 -3.48
N LYS A 146 7.72 -14.47 -3.18
CA LYS A 146 7.53 -15.87 -2.84
C LYS A 146 7.52 -16.68 -4.13
N GLY A 147 8.48 -17.63 -4.29
CA GLY A 147 8.47 -18.56 -5.40
C GLY A 147 7.22 -19.45 -5.39
N ASN A 148 6.73 -19.81 -6.56
CA ASN A 148 5.68 -20.82 -6.73
C ASN A 148 6.17 -22.21 -6.33
#